data_e0c12892a8c462ff37bda934956ddb23
#
_entry.id   e0c12892a8c462ff37bda934956ddb23
#
_cell.length_a   1.000
_cell.length_b   1.000
_cell.length_c   1.000
_cell.angle_alpha   90.00
_cell.angle_beta   90.00
_cell.angle_gamma   90.00
#
_symmetry.space_group_name_H-M   'P 1'
#
loop_
_entity.id
_entity.type
_entity.pdbx_description
1 polymer ?
#
loop_
_entity_poly.entity_id
_entity_poly.type
_entity_poly.pdbx_seq_one_letter_code
_entity_poly.pdbx_strand_id
1 'polypeptide(L)'
;MNIGFMQGRLSKIQRGRIQSFPFENWAKEFSLAKKNGFNLIEWTIDSFNIDKNPILTKEGIAKIKLLKKINKIKIESITCDFFMENPFYKKKYNLNALEYLKKILINSKILKI
;
A
#
# COMPACT_ATOMS: atom_id res chain seq x y z
N MET A 1 17.18 -11.45 -10.00
CA MET A 1 15.88 -11.15 -10.65
C MET A 1 14.93 -10.58 -9.61
N ASN A 2 14.23 -9.50 -9.96
CA ASN A 2 13.25 -8.91 -9.07
C ASN A 2 11.87 -9.50 -9.41
N ILE A 3 11.29 -10.22 -8.44
CA ILE A 3 9.96 -10.79 -8.55
C ILE A 3 9.09 -10.22 -7.46
N GLY A 4 7.95 -9.68 -7.83
CA GLY A 4 7.03 -9.04 -6.90
C GLY A 4 5.60 -9.55 -7.03
N PHE A 5 4.79 -9.08 -6.12
CA PHE A 5 3.36 -9.34 -6.13
C PHE A 5 2.60 -8.08 -5.68
N MET A 6 1.36 -8.00 -6.08
CA MET A 6 0.44 -6.97 -5.62
C MET A 6 0.00 -7.30 -4.19
N GLN A 7 0.08 -6.33 -3.30
CA GLN A 7 -0.33 -6.49 -1.91
C GLN A 7 -1.77 -7.02 -1.79
N GLY A 8 -1.98 -7.92 -0.86
CA GLY A 8 -3.25 -8.63 -0.67
C GLY A 8 -3.28 -10.02 -1.33
N ARG A 9 -2.37 -10.32 -2.25
CA ARG A 9 -2.34 -11.61 -2.95
C ARG A 9 -1.82 -12.77 -2.09
N LEU A 10 -1.11 -12.50 -1.03
CA LEU A 10 -0.64 -13.49 -0.05
C LEU A 10 -1.53 -13.53 1.21
N SER A 11 -2.65 -12.84 1.18
CA SER A 11 -3.63 -12.75 2.27
C SER A 11 -4.98 -13.28 1.79
N LYS A 12 -5.85 -13.63 2.75
CA LYS A 12 -7.24 -13.97 2.43
C LYS A 12 -7.93 -12.78 1.78
N ILE A 13 -8.78 -13.06 0.79
CA ILE A 13 -9.60 -12.05 0.13
C ILE A 13 -10.48 -11.35 1.17
N GLN A 14 -10.42 -10.01 1.20
CA GLN A 14 -11.19 -9.17 2.08
C GLN A 14 -12.47 -8.73 1.38
N ARG A 15 -13.62 -8.86 2.05
CA ARG A 15 -14.93 -8.38 1.56
C ARG A 15 -15.27 -8.84 0.13
N GLY A 16 -14.82 -10.04 -0.27
CA GLY A 16 -15.05 -10.57 -1.61
C GLY A 16 -14.35 -9.79 -2.74
N ARG A 17 -13.44 -8.88 -2.42
CA ARG A 17 -12.70 -8.06 -3.40
C ARG A 17 -11.28 -8.57 -3.56
N ILE A 18 -10.90 -8.84 -4.80
CA ILE A 18 -9.55 -9.29 -5.13
C ILE A 18 -8.52 -8.20 -4.84
N GLN A 19 -8.88 -6.95 -5.09
CA GLN A 19 -7.98 -5.80 -4.93
C GLN A 19 -8.43 -4.94 -3.76
N SER A 20 -8.00 -5.35 -2.56
CA SER A 20 -8.26 -4.60 -1.35
C SER A 20 -7.05 -4.67 -0.43
N PHE A 21 -6.87 -3.63 0.38
CA PHE A 21 -5.77 -3.60 1.34
C PHE A 21 -6.01 -4.62 2.46
N PRO A 22 -5.05 -5.52 2.73
CA PRO A 22 -5.21 -6.58 3.74
C PRO A 22 -4.89 -6.07 5.15
N PHE A 23 -5.79 -5.30 5.76
CA PHE A 23 -5.56 -4.64 7.06
C PHE A 23 -5.08 -5.58 8.18
N GLU A 24 -5.62 -6.80 8.23
CA GLU A 24 -5.24 -7.76 9.28
C GLU A 24 -3.89 -8.43 9.02
N ASN A 25 -3.49 -8.57 7.77
CA ASN A 25 -2.37 -9.43 7.37
C ASN A 25 -1.26 -8.71 6.60
N TRP A 26 -1.35 -7.41 6.36
CA TRP A 26 -0.38 -6.70 5.54
C TRP A 26 1.08 -6.85 6.02
N ALA A 27 1.28 -6.85 7.34
CA ALA A 27 2.62 -7.02 7.90
C ALA A 27 3.17 -8.43 7.68
N LYS A 28 2.29 -9.45 7.74
CA LYS A 28 2.65 -10.85 7.49
C LYS A 28 3.05 -11.11 6.04
N GLU A 29 2.52 -10.32 5.10
CA GLU A 29 2.87 -10.48 3.69
C GLU A 29 4.37 -10.29 3.43
N PHE A 30 5.06 -9.47 4.22
CA PHE A 30 6.50 -9.29 4.10
C PHE A 30 7.28 -10.59 4.38
N SER A 31 6.95 -11.28 5.46
CA SER A 31 7.60 -12.54 5.79
C SER A 31 7.21 -13.67 4.84
N LEU A 32 5.95 -13.70 4.40
CA LEU A 32 5.48 -14.65 3.40
C LEU A 32 6.16 -14.42 2.06
N ALA A 33 6.31 -13.17 1.65
CA ALA A 33 7.04 -12.80 0.44
C ALA A 33 8.48 -13.33 0.47
N LYS A 34 9.20 -13.04 1.54
CA LYS A 34 10.57 -13.53 1.74
C LYS A 34 10.65 -15.06 1.66
N LYS A 35 9.74 -15.75 2.35
CA LYS A 35 9.68 -17.22 2.37
C LYS A 35 9.44 -17.80 0.98
N ASN A 36 8.68 -17.12 0.13
CA ASN A 36 8.33 -17.59 -1.21
C ASN A 36 9.21 -17.01 -2.33
N GLY A 37 10.30 -16.35 -1.99
CA GLY A 37 11.27 -15.86 -2.96
C GLY A 37 10.89 -14.56 -3.66
N PHE A 38 9.87 -13.84 -3.17
CA PHE A 38 9.55 -12.50 -3.65
C PHE A 38 10.43 -11.46 -2.96
N ASN A 39 10.76 -10.41 -3.68
CA ASN A 39 11.53 -9.28 -3.16
C ASN A 39 10.90 -7.92 -3.41
N LEU A 40 9.74 -7.89 -4.07
CA LEU A 40 8.97 -6.68 -4.35
C LEU A 40 7.53 -6.82 -3.88
N ILE A 41 6.98 -5.74 -3.34
CA ILE A 41 5.54 -5.56 -3.08
C ILE A 41 5.08 -4.32 -3.81
N GLU A 42 4.02 -4.42 -4.61
CA GLU A 42 3.25 -3.27 -5.06
C GLU A 42 2.22 -2.93 -4.00
N TRP A 43 2.33 -1.72 -3.43
CA TRP A 43 1.45 -1.29 -2.34
C TRP A 43 0.06 -0.96 -2.86
N THR A 44 -0.97 -1.32 -2.10
CA THR A 44 -2.37 -1.09 -2.46
C THR A 44 -3.01 -0.05 -1.56
N ILE A 45 -3.72 0.90 -2.18
CA ILE A 45 -4.54 1.89 -1.47
C ILE A 45 -5.94 1.86 -2.09
N ASP A 46 -6.92 1.37 -1.35
CA ASP A 46 -8.34 1.42 -1.74
C ASP A 46 -9.13 2.42 -0.87
N SER A 47 -10.42 2.58 -1.16
CA SER A 47 -11.25 3.54 -0.45
C SER A 47 -11.64 3.10 0.96
N PHE A 48 -11.61 1.79 1.24
CA PHE A 48 -12.05 1.27 2.53
C PHE A 48 -11.05 1.62 3.62
N ASN A 49 -11.50 2.37 4.63
CA ASN A 49 -10.67 2.80 5.76
C ASN A 49 -9.32 3.41 5.34
N ILE A 50 -9.32 4.23 4.29
CA ILE A 50 -8.09 4.79 3.73
C ILE A 50 -7.21 5.49 4.77
N ASP A 51 -7.80 6.18 5.75
CA ASP A 51 -7.05 6.86 6.81
C ASP A 51 -6.28 5.90 7.71
N LYS A 52 -6.64 4.63 7.72
CA LYS A 52 -5.96 3.58 8.48
C LYS A 52 -4.90 2.84 7.66
N ASN A 53 -4.79 3.13 6.36
CA ASN A 53 -3.74 2.53 5.56
C ASN A 53 -2.37 2.91 6.13
N PRO A 54 -1.49 1.95 6.41
CA PRO A 54 -0.20 2.22 7.08
C PRO A 54 0.68 3.26 6.38
N ILE A 55 0.57 3.40 5.06
CA ILE A 55 1.33 4.41 4.32
C ILE A 55 0.90 5.84 4.69
N LEU A 56 -0.28 6.01 5.26
CA LEU A 56 -0.84 7.31 5.65
C LEU A 56 -0.71 7.60 7.15
N THR A 57 -0.15 6.66 7.93
CA THR A 57 0.00 6.83 9.37
C THR A 57 1.48 6.86 9.76
N LYS A 58 1.79 7.62 10.80
CA LYS A 58 3.17 7.73 11.32
C LYS A 58 3.69 6.37 11.80
N GLU A 59 2.88 5.64 12.55
CA GLU A 59 3.20 4.31 13.06
C GLU A 59 3.37 3.31 11.93
N GLY A 60 2.51 3.38 10.92
CA GLY A 60 2.57 2.52 9.75
C GLY A 60 3.84 2.73 8.94
N ILE A 61 4.25 3.96 8.71
CA ILE A 61 5.49 4.29 8.00
C ILE A 61 6.70 3.70 8.73
N ALA A 62 6.77 3.87 10.05
CA ALA A 62 7.87 3.29 10.86
C ALA A 62 7.89 1.76 10.73
N LYS A 63 6.73 1.12 10.80
CA LYS A 63 6.61 -0.33 10.68
C LYS A 63 6.95 -0.82 9.26
N ILE A 64 6.54 -0.13 8.22
CA ILE A 64 6.90 -0.44 6.84
C ILE A 64 8.43 -0.41 6.66
N LYS A 65 9.08 0.65 7.14
CA LYS A 65 10.55 0.74 7.08
C LYS A 65 11.24 -0.45 7.72
N LEU A 66 10.78 -0.83 8.91
CA LEU A 66 11.33 -1.97 9.65
C LEU A 66 11.13 -3.28 8.88
N LEU A 67 9.92 -3.54 8.41
CA LEU A 67 9.58 -4.76 7.68
C LEU A 67 10.33 -4.88 6.35
N LYS A 68 10.49 -3.79 5.62
CA LYS A 68 11.33 -3.73 4.40
C LYS A 68 12.77 -4.17 4.70
N LYS A 69 13.33 -3.64 5.77
CA LYS A 69 14.72 -3.93 6.17
C LYS A 69 14.90 -5.38 6.59
N ILE A 70 14.05 -5.87 7.51
CA ILE A 70 14.17 -7.24 8.07
C ILE A 70 13.96 -8.29 6.99
N ASN A 71 13.00 -8.09 6.09
CA ASN A 71 12.64 -9.08 5.08
C ASN A 71 13.37 -8.88 3.74
N LYS A 72 14.14 -7.80 3.60
CA LYS A 72 14.81 -7.42 2.34
C LYS A 72 13.81 -7.30 1.19
N ILE A 73 12.67 -6.68 1.47
CA ILE A 73 11.60 -6.42 0.51
C ILE A 73 11.64 -4.95 0.11
N LYS A 74 11.48 -4.70 -1.18
CA LYS A 74 11.31 -3.35 -1.73
C LYS A 74 9.85 -3.08 -2.05
N ILE A 75 9.45 -1.83 -1.96
CA ILE A 75 8.20 -1.33 -2.49
C ILE A 75 8.60 -0.29 -3.53
N GLU A 76 8.25 -0.50 -4.79
CA GLU A 76 8.67 0.36 -5.89
C GLU A 76 7.50 0.98 -6.65
N SER A 77 6.28 0.54 -6.34
CA SER A 77 5.06 1.04 -6.96
C SER A 77 3.87 1.00 -6.02
N ILE A 78 2.87 1.80 -6.33
CA ILE A 78 1.60 1.87 -5.59
C ILE A 78 0.46 1.76 -6.59
N THR A 79 -0.48 0.86 -6.33
CA THR A 79 -1.78 0.82 -7.01
C THR A 79 -2.79 1.55 -6.13
N CYS A 80 -3.34 2.64 -6.63
CA CYS A 80 -4.24 3.48 -5.87
C CYS A 80 -5.66 3.50 -6.48
N ASP A 81 -6.44 2.49 -6.21
CA ASP A 81 -7.83 2.38 -6.66
C ASP A 81 -8.73 3.46 -6.06
N PHE A 82 -8.33 4.03 -4.93
CA PHE A 82 -9.00 5.18 -4.34
C PHE A 82 -9.29 6.28 -5.36
N PHE A 83 -8.35 6.58 -6.27
CA PHE A 83 -8.52 7.65 -7.25
C PHE A 83 -9.41 7.27 -8.44
N MET A 84 -9.77 6.01 -8.60
CA MET A 84 -10.78 5.58 -9.56
C MET A 84 -12.17 5.97 -9.07
N GLU A 85 -12.43 5.83 -7.78
CA GLU A 85 -13.70 6.21 -7.15
C GLU A 85 -13.74 7.70 -6.77
N ASN A 86 -12.58 8.30 -6.48
CA ASN A 86 -12.43 9.68 -6.03
C ASN A 86 -11.43 10.44 -6.92
N PRO A 87 -11.77 10.72 -8.17
CA PRO A 87 -10.83 11.31 -9.12
C PRO A 87 -10.48 12.75 -8.74
N PHE A 88 -9.19 13.01 -8.52
CA PHE A 88 -8.69 14.34 -8.15
C PHE A 88 -8.75 15.37 -9.28
N TYR A 89 -8.90 14.92 -10.52
CA TYR A 89 -8.99 15.79 -11.70
C TYR A 89 -10.39 16.34 -11.97
N LYS A 90 -11.42 15.86 -11.26
CA LYS A 90 -12.79 16.37 -11.38
C LYS A 90 -13.09 17.37 -10.27
N LYS A 91 -13.52 18.59 -10.63
CA LYS A 91 -13.82 19.67 -9.67
C LYS A 91 -14.70 19.25 -8.50
N LYS A 92 -15.67 18.39 -8.74
CA LYS A 92 -16.64 17.93 -7.72
C LYS A 92 -16.03 17.11 -6.60
N TYR A 93 -14.86 16.44 -6.84
CA TYR A 93 -14.28 15.49 -5.91
C TYR A 93 -12.88 15.87 -5.45
N ASN A 94 -12.35 17.02 -5.89
CA ASN A 94 -10.90 17.25 -5.92
C ASN A 94 -10.24 17.55 -4.59
N LEU A 95 -10.92 18.18 -3.61
CA LEU A 95 -10.23 18.66 -2.41
C LEU A 95 -9.68 17.53 -1.55
N ASN A 96 -10.52 16.57 -1.15
CA ASN A 96 -10.07 15.44 -0.34
C ASN A 96 -9.11 14.53 -1.12
N ALA A 97 -9.40 14.27 -2.39
CA ALA A 97 -8.55 13.44 -3.23
C ALA A 97 -7.15 14.05 -3.41
N LEU A 98 -7.05 15.38 -3.60
CA LEU A 98 -5.76 16.08 -3.69
C LEU A 98 -4.98 16.03 -2.38
N GLU A 99 -5.64 16.15 -1.22
CA GLU A 99 -4.98 16.02 0.08
C GLU A 99 -4.41 14.62 0.29
N TYR A 100 -5.15 13.57 -0.07
CA TYR A 100 -4.64 12.21 -0.04
C TYR A 100 -3.47 12.01 -1.01
N LEU A 101 -3.56 12.54 -2.22
CA LEU A 101 -2.46 12.46 -3.19
C LEU A 101 -1.19 13.09 -2.63
N LYS A 102 -1.28 14.28 -2.04
CA LYS A 102 -0.13 14.94 -1.39
C LYS A 102 0.49 14.07 -0.32
N LYS A 103 -0.32 13.54 0.60
CA LYS A 103 0.17 12.65 1.67
C LYS A 103 0.85 11.41 1.12
N ILE A 104 0.24 10.78 0.13
CA ILE A 104 0.80 9.59 -0.53
C ILE A 104 2.16 9.91 -1.15
N LEU A 105 2.27 11.00 -1.89
CA LEU A 105 3.53 11.40 -2.53
C LEU A 105 4.63 11.72 -1.50
N ILE A 106 4.31 12.47 -0.45
CA ILE A 106 5.26 12.80 0.62
C ILE A 106 5.74 11.52 1.31
N ASN A 107 4.82 10.64 1.68
CA ASN A 107 5.13 9.41 2.39
C ASN A 107 5.87 8.40 1.50
N SER A 108 5.54 8.36 0.21
CA SER A 108 6.28 7.56 -0.77
C SER A 108 7.74 7.98 -0.84
N LYS A 109 8.01 9.29 -0.85
CA LYS A 109 9.39 9.81 -0.81
C LYS A 109 10.11 9.36 0.47
N ILE A 110 9.45 9.45 1.62
CA ILE A 110 10.00 8.99 2.92
C ILE A 110 10.34 7.50 2.87
N LEU A 111 9.49 6.70 2.25
CA LEU A 111 9.64 5.25 2.13
C LEU A 111 10.53 4.81 0.96
N LYS A 112 10.96 5.74 0.13
CA LYS A 112 11.77 5.50 -1.08
C LYS A 112 11.03 4.60 -2.10
N ILE A 113 9.76 4.94 -2.32
CA ILE A 113 8.90 4.32 -3.33
C ILE A 113 8.96 5.16 -4.60
#